data_a7a5b784229bb8ccc88dfc6c0a5c1d4a
#
_entry.id   a7a5b784229bb8ccc88dfc6c0a5c1d4a
#
_cell.length_a   1.000
_cell.length_b   1.000
_cell.length_c   1.000
_cell.angle_alpha   90.00
_cell.angle_beta   90.00
_cell.angle_gamma   90.00
#
_symmetry.space_group_name_H-M   'P 1'
#
loop_
_entity.id
_entity.type
_entity.pdbx_description
1 polymer ?
#
loop_
_entity_poly.entity_id
_entity_poly.type
_entity_poly.pdbx_seq_one_letter_code
_entity_poly.pdbx_strand_id
1 'polypeptide(L)'
;MTVMRRAAELEAEGKKVVHMEVGEPDFNTATPIVDAAKRALNAGYTHYTDAAGINELRCAIAGHYLERYGVSVDKERILVTPGASGGLSLLANLLVGQNDGVLITDPAYPCVRNFIQIMNGRPQLVPVDRTQNFQPTVQLLEDSADASTCGLWLASPSNPTGSVLSREALTGICRWCSEKDLHVLVDEIYHGLHYVADLPSVLEVDDSAFVVNSFSKYFGMTGWRLGWIVVPDYAVEKARVLAQNFYISPSSIAQHAALAGFSEETSKILERRRQCFRERRDFLCTSLREIGFSLAEEVQGAFYIYADISRFSENSERFCSDMLESHGVAITPGTDFGEFRAENFVRFAFTTGMDDLALGVERLRRALQG
;
A
#
# COMPACT_ATOMS: atom_id res chain seq x y z
N MET A 1 -1.56 0.14 -15.24
CA MET A 1 -0.53 0.60 -16.24
C MET A 1 -1.16 0.91 -17.59
N THR A 2 -2.05 0.06 -18.12
CA THR A 2 -2.71 0.30 -19.43
C THR A 2 -3.58 1.55 -19.43
N VAL A 3 -4.42 1.73 -18.40
CA VAL A 3 -5.28 2.93 -18.25
C VAL A 3 -4.47 4.22 -18.19
N MET A 4 -3.42 4.26 -17.36
CA MET A 4 -2.55 5.44 -17.22
C MET A 4 -1.85 5.83 -18.53
N ARG A 5 -1.36 4.82 -19.29
CA ARG A 5 -0.76 5.07 -20.61
C ARG A 5 -1.78 5.66 -21.58
N ARG A 6 -2.98 5.08 -21.63
CA ARG A 6 -4.04 5.56 -22.52
C ARG A 6 -4.53 6.96 -22.14
N ALA A 7 -4.63 7.26 -20.84
CA ALA A 7 -4.93 8.59 -20.35
C ALA A 7 -3.92 9.64 -20.86
N ALA A 8 -2.61 9.33 -20.75
CA ALA A 8 -1.55 10.21 -21.25
C ALA A 8 -1.61 10.40 -22.79
N GLU A 9 -1.98 9.36 -23.57
CA GLU A 9 -2.20 9.48 -25.02
C GLU A 9 -3.35 10.45 -25.32
N LEU A 10 -4.48 10.34 -24.61
CA LEU A 10 -5.62 11.23 -24.77
C LEU A 10 -5.29 12.68 -24.40
N GLU A 11 -4.48 12.89 -23.38
CA GLU A 11 -4.00 14.22 -23.00
C GLU A 11 -3.08 14.83 -24.09
N ALA A 12 -2.23 14.00 -24.69
CA ALA A 12 -1.41 14.41 -25.84
C ALA A 12 -2.26 14.79 -27.08
N GLU A 13 -3.46 14.18 -27.19
CA GLU A 13 -4.47 14.55 -28.20
C GLU A 13 -5.26 15.83 -27.84
N GLY A 14 -4.99 16.44 -26.67
CA GLY A 14 -5.66 17.66 -26.20
C GLY A 14 -6.94 17.45 -25.39
N LYS A 15 -7.26 16.21 -25.01
CA LYS A 15 -8.40 15.90 -24.14
C LYS A 15 -8.02 16.13 -22.68
N LYS A 16 -8.90 16.74 -21.89
CA LYS A 16 -8.73 16.86 -20.44
C LYS A 16 -9.17 15.55 -19.77
N VAL A 17 -8.25 14.81 -19.16
CA VAL A 17 -8.53 13.63 -18.36
C VAL A 17 -8.51 13.96 -16.87
N VAL A 18 -9.43 13.39 -16.10
CA VAL A 18 -9.42 13.41 -14.63
C VAL A 18 -8.84 12.08 -14.15
N HIS A 19 -7.72 12.17 -13.44
CA HIS A 19 -6.97 11.02 -12.95
C HIS A 19 -7.49 10.54 -11.60
N MET A 20 -8.16 9.40 -11.57
CA MET A 20 -8.60 8.67 -10.37
C MET A 20 -8.08 7.23 -10.36
N GLU A 21 -7.10 6.89 -11.21
CA GLU A 21 -6.48 5.57 -11.30
C GLU A 21 -5.12 5.51 -10.60
N VAL A 22 -4.45 6.67 -10.42
CA VAL A 22 -3.08 6.72 -9.92
C VAL A 22 -3.04 6.69 -8.40
N GLY A 23 -2.30 5.74 -7.85
CA GLY A 23 -2.05 5.62 -6.41
C GLY A 23 -0.83 6.43 -5.96
N GLU A 24 -0.73 7.69 -6.33
CA GLU A 24 0.36 8.59 -5.98
C GLU A 24 -0.20 9.92 -5.44
N PRO A 25 0.22 10.34 -4.22
CA PRO A 25 -0.15 11.65 -3.69
C PRO A 25 0.24 12.78 -4.64
N ASP A 26 -0.65 13.75 -4.86
CA ASP A 26 -0.42 14.94 -5.69
C ASP A 26 0.45 16.01 -5.02
N PHE A 27 0.83 15.81 -3.76
CA PHE A 27 1.68 16.72 -3.02
C PHE A 27 3.16 16.50 -3.35
N ASN A 28 3.89 17.57 -3.63
CA ASN A 28 5.34 17.49 -3.70
C ASN A 28 5.93 17.04 -2.36
N THR A 29 7.12 16.43 -2.36
CA THR A 29 7.85 16.09 -1.14
C THR A 29 7.99 17.31 -0.24
N ALA A 30 7.78 17.14 1.07
CA ALA A 30 7.82 18.24 2.04
C ALA A 30 9.16 18.95 2.04
N THR A 31 9.13 20.30 2.11
CA THR A 31 10.33 21.16 2.03
C THR A 31 11.45 20.74 2.97
N PRO A 32 11.20 20.39 4.26
CA PRO A 32 12.29 19.96 5.15
C PRO A 32 13.04 18.72 4.64
N ILE A 33 12.34 17.79 3.99
CA ILE A 33 12.93 16.58 3.39
C ILE A 33 13.80 16.96 2.19
N VAL A 34 13.27 17.82 1.30
CA VAL A 34 14.01 18.31 0.12
C VAL A 34 15.28 19.06 0.53
N ASP A 35 15.19 19.89 1.56
CA ASP A 35 16.34 20.66 2.04
C ASP A 35 17.37 19.78 2.76
N ALA A 36 16.93 18.69 3.42
CA ALA A 36 17.84 17.68 3.96
C ALA A 36 18.61 16.96 2.83
N ALA A 37 17.94 16.65 1.72
CA ALA A 37 18.63 16.08 0.54
C ALA A 37 19.69 17.01 -0.04
N LYS A 38 19.36 18.30 -0.19
CA LYS A 38 20.33 19.31 -0.66
C LYS A 38 21.54 19.41 0.26
N ARG A 39 21.32 19.40 1.58
CA ARG A 39 22.41 19.38 2.57
C ARG A 39 23.27 18.11 2.44
N ALA A 40 22.65 16.95 2.27
CA ALA A 40 23.36 15.69 2.10
C ALA A 40 24.23 15.68 0.84
N LEU A 41 23.73 16.20 -0.29
CA LEU A 41 24.48 16.36 -1.52
C LEU A 41 25.68 17.30 -1.34
N ASN A 42 25.47 18.46 -0.73
CA ASN A 42 26.53 19.44 -0.46
C ASN A 42 27.60 18.92 0.50
N ALA A 43 27.21 18.02 1.43
CA ALA A 43 28.13 17.37 2.36
C ALA A 43 28.86 16.14 1.75
N GLY A 44 28.56 15.78 0.51
CA GLY A 44 29.23 14.68 -0.19
C GLY A 44 28.76 13.28 0.23
N TYR A 45 27.57 13.12 0.82
CA TYR A 45 27.00 11.80 1.17
C TYR A 45 26.54 11.02 -0.08
N THR A 46 27.49 10.67 -0.94
CA THR A 46 27.23 10.04 -2.26
C THR A 46 27.85 8.66 -2.40
N HIS A 47 28.42 8.12 -1.32
CA HIS A 47 29.04 6.80 -1.29
C HIS A 47 28.06 5.72 -0.82
N TYR A 48 28.41 4.46 -1.00
CA TYR A 48 27.66 3.34 -0.44
C TYR A 48 27.54 3.44 1.08
N THR A 49 26.39 3.02 1.59
CA THR A 49 26.14 2.84 3.03
C THR A 49 26.13 1.36 3.38
N ASP A 50 25.87 1.05 4.65
CA ASP A 50 25.55 -0.32 5.05
C ASP A 50 24.35 -0.85 4.25
N ALA A 51 24.33 -2.14 3.96
CA ALA A 51 23.25 -2.78 3.20
C ALA A 51 21.89 -2.70 3.95
N ALA A 52 21.92 -2.67 5.28
CA ALA A 52 20.72 -2.45 6.10
C ALA A 52 20.31 -0.97 6.17
N GLY A 53 21.07 -0.05 5.60
CA GLY A 53 20.88 1.39 5.68
C GLY A 53 21.66 2.07 6.81
N ILE A 54 21.69 3.41 6.80
CA ILE A 54 22.40 4.20 7.80
C ILE A 54 21.82 4.00 9.19
N ASN A 55 22.71 3.91 10.19
CA ASN A 55 22.31 3.65 11.58
C ASN A 55 21.32 4.71 12.11
N GLU A 56 21.51 5.96 11.76
CA GLU A 56 20.67 7.09 12.18
C GLU A 56 19.22 6.89 11.71
N LEU A 57 19.03 6.42 10.46
CA LEU A 57 17.68 6.20 9.92
C LEU A 57 17.02 4.99 10.57
N ARG A 58 17.75 3.90 10.79
CA ARG A 58 17.24 2.72 11.50
C ARG A 58 16.83 3.07 12.94
N CYS A 59 17.62 3.89 13.64
CA CYS A 59 17.26 4.42 14.96
C CYS A 59 16.00 5.31 14.89
N ALA A 60 15.88 6.18 13.89
CA ALA A 60 14.70 7.03 13.73
C ALA A 60 13.43 6.20 13.44
N ILE A 61 13.52 5.15 12.62
CA ILE A 61 12.42 4.24 12.38
C ILE A 61 12.05 3.48 13.67
N ALA A 62 13.01 2.97 14.43
CA ALA A 62 12.75 2.32 15.71
C ALA A 62 12.04 3.28 16.70
N GLY A 63 12.50 4.54 16.79
CA GLY A 63 11.85 5.58 17.56
C GLY A 63 10.42 5.85 17.13
N HIS A 64 10.15 5.83 15.83
CA HIS A 64 8.81 5.98 15.28
C HIS A 64 7.85 4.85 15.71
N TYR A 65 8.31 3.58 15.75
CA TYR A 65 7.50 2.48 16.27
C TYR A 65 7.20 2.65 17.76
N LEU A 66 8.19 3.07 18.54
CA LEU A 66 7.99 3.32 19.98
C LEU A 66 7.00 4.46 20.23
N GLU A 67 7.17 5.59 19.53
CA GLU A 67 6.32 6.77 19.71
C GLU A 67 4.88 6.53 19.26
N ARG A 68 4.70 5.85 18.12
CA ARG A 68 3.40 5.74 17.47
C ARG A 68 2.58 4.53 17.94
N TYR A 69 3.24 3.41 18.23
CA TYR A 69 2.60 2.13 18.55
C TYR A 69 2.96 1.59 19.94
N GLY A 70 3.88 2.26 20.65
CA GLY A 70 4.38 1.77 21.94
C GLY A 70 5.26 0.50 21.83
N VAL A 71 5.69 0.15 20.61
CA VAL A 71 6.49 -1.06 20.34
C VAL A 71 7.97 -0.72 20.29
N SER A 72 8.77 -1.42 21.11
CA SER A 72 10.23 -1.32 21.06
C SER A 72 10.79 -2.28 20.02
N VAL A 73 11.19 -1.77 18.87
CA VAL A 73 11.84 -2.56 17.80
C VAL A 73 13.35 -2.34 17.88
N ASP A 74 14.12 -3.44 17.94
CA ASP A 74 15.58 -3.33 17.81
C ASP A 74 15.91 -2.83 16.39
N LYS A 75 16.72 -1.77 16.31
CA LYS A 75 17.20 -1.23 15.02
C LYS A 75 17.90 -2.27 14.14
N GLU A 76 18.48 -3.31 14.74
CA GLU A 76 19.14 -4.38 13.99
C GLU A 76 18.14 -5.25 13.19
N ARG A 77 16.87 -5.25 13.58
CA ARG A 77 15.78 -5.91 12.87
C ARG A 77 15.23 -5.06 11.69
N ILE A 78 15.66 -3.81 11.58
CA ILE A 78 15.20 -2.87 10.56
C ILE A 78 16.19 -2.83 9.41
N LEU A 79 15.71 -3.11 8.20
CA LEU A 79 16.48 -2.96 6.97
C LEU A 79 15.82 -1.92 6.07
N VAL A 80 16.56 -0.89 5.72
CA VAL A 80 16.13 0.10 4.73
C VAL A 80 16.22 -0.50 3.33
N THR A 81 15.21 -0.26 2.50
CA THR A 81 15.09 -0.89 1.18
C THR A 81 14.84 0.13 0.06
N PRO A 82 15.12 -0.22 -1.21
CA PRO A 82 14.76 0.59 -2.37
C PRO A 82 13.23 0.64 -2.59
N GLY A 83 12.51 1.33 -1.70
CA GLY A 83 11.05 1.34 -1.60
C GLY A 83 10.49 0.03 -1.04
N ALA A 84 9.17 0.00 -0.79
CA ALA A 84 8.48 -1.23 -0.37
C ALA A 84 8.63 -2.36 -1.39
N SER A 85 8.74 -2.06 -2.69
CA SER A 85 8.95 -3.07 -3.73
C SER A 85 10.25 -3.84 -3.54
N GLY A 86 11.34 -3.15 -3.15
CA GLY A 86 12.60 -3.80 -2.78
C GLY A 86 12.44 -4.68 -1.54
N GLY A 87 11.68 -4.21 -0.54
CA GLY A 87 11.36 -4.99 0.66
C GLY A 87 10.55 -6.25 0.35
N LEU A 88 9.47 -6.12 -0.42
CA LEU A 88 8.64 -7.26 -0.84
C LEU A 88 9.43 -8.29 -1.66
N SER A 89 10.28 -7.82 -2.59
CA SER A 89 11.14 -8.71 -3.38
C SER A 89 12.13 -9.46 -2.51
N LEU A 90 12.75 -8.78 -1.54
CA LEU A 90 13.67 -9.40 -0.59
C LEU A 90 12.96 -10.44 0.28
N LEU A 91 11.78 -10.10 0.83
CA LEU A 91 11.01 -11.00 1.67
C LEU A 91 10.44 -12.18 0.87
N ALA A 92 10.07 -11.99 -0.40
CA ALA A 92 9.68 -13.10 -1.27
C ALA A 92 10.82 -14.12 -1.42
N ASN A 93 12.04 -13.63 -1.65
CA ASN A 93 13.22 -14.51 -1.71
C ASN A 93 13.57 -15.20 -0.38
N LEU A 94 13.26 -14.55 0.73
CA LEU A 94 13.55 -15.07 2.07
C LEU A 94 12.56 -16.14 2.51
N LEU A 95 11.27 -15.97 2.14
CA LEU A 95 10.14 -16.67 2.75
C LEU A 95 9.44 -17.67 1.82
N VAL A 96 9.67 -17.60 0.50
CA VAL A 96 8.92 -18.40 -0.47
C VAL A 96 9.87 -19.33 -1.21
N GLY A 97 9.66 -20.63 -1.03
CA GLY A 97 10.33 -21.67 -1.78
C GLY A 97 9.51 -22.14 -2.99
N GLN A 98 10.09 -23.08 -3.74
CA GLN A 98 9.43 -23.67 -4.89
C GLN A 98 8.17 -24.46 -4.47
N ASN A 99 7.03 -24.14 -5.07
CA ASN A 99 5.70 -24.71 -4.80
C ASN A 99 5.12 -24.36 -3.42
N ASP A 100 5.74 -23.51 -2.63
CA ASP A 100 5.16 -23.01 -1.40
C ASP A 100 3.87 -22.20 -1.68
N GLY A 101 2.83 -22.49 -0.92
CA GLY A 101 1.58 -21.74 -0.93
C GLY A 101 1.66 -20.52 -0.02
N VAL A 102 1.27 -19.35 -0.53
CA VAL A 102 1.16 -18.13 0.28
C VAL A 102 -0.25 -17.58 0.18
N LEU A 103 -0.94 -17.50 1.31
CA LEU A 103 -2.27 -16.91 1.41
C LEU A 103 -2.18 -15.39 1.19
N ILE A 104 -3.01 -14.88 0.32
CA ILE A 104 -3.22 -13.44 0.08
C ILE A 104 -4.70 -13.17 -0.09
N THR A 105 -5.18 -12.00 0.28
CA THR A 105 -6.58 -11.61 0.03
C THR A 105 -6.85 -11.47 -1.48
N ASP A 106 -8.09 -11.68 -1.86
CA ASP A 106 -8.60 -11.36 -3.20
C ASP A 106 -9.86 -10.49 -3.04
N PRO A 107 -9.78 -9.18 -3.33
CA PRO A 107 -8.69 -8.45 -4.03
C PRO A 107 -7.46 -8.14 -3.17
N ALA A 108 -6.31 -7.90 -3.83
CA ALA A 108 -5.06 -7.44 -3.24
C ALA A 108 -4.22 -6.58 -4.21
N TYR A 109 -3.14 -5.99 -3.72
CA TYR A 109 -2.17 -5.30 -4.55
C TYR A 109 -1.49 -6.26 -5.54
N PRO A 110 -1.56 -6.03 -6.87
CA PRO A 110 -1.20 -7.04 -7.89
C PRO A 110 0.24 -7.53 -7.79
N CYS A 111 1.18 -6.66 -7.35
CA CYS A 111 2.59 -7.04 -7.29
C CYS A 111 2.86 -8.18 -6.30
N VAL A 112 2.04 -8.35 -5.26
CA VAL A 112 2.22 -9.41 -4.26
C VAL A 112 2.14 -10.78 -4.92
N ARG A 113 1.11 -11.03 -5.76
CA ARG A 113 1.00 -12.27 -6.55
C ARG A 113 2.24 -12.52 -7.39
N ASN A 114 2.69 -11.46 -8.08
CA ASN A 114 3.82 -11.56 -8.99
C ASN A 114 5.12 -11.88 -8.24
N PHE A 115 5.36 -11.30 -7.08
CA PHE A 115 6.55 -11.62 -6.26
C PHE A 115 6.56 -13.09 -5.82
N ILE A 116 5.41 -13.63 -5.39
CA ILE A 116 5.28 -15.04 -5.02
C ILE A 116 5.55 -15.94 -6.23
N GLN A 117 4.97 -15.63 -7.40
CA GLN A 117 5.14 -16.41 -8.63
C GLN A 117 6.58 -16.36 -9.18
N ILE A 118 7.29 -15.23 -9.05
CA ILE A 118 8.69 -15.10 -9.45
C ILE A 118 9.58 -16.07 -8.65
N MET A 119 9.19 -16.39 -7.41
CA MET A 119 9.88 -17.38 -6.58
C MET A 119 9.44 -18.82 -6.88
N ASN A 120 8.62 -19.05 -7.89
CA ASN A 120 7.95 -20.32 -8.19
C ASN A 120 7.05 -20.77 -7.02
N GLY A 121 6.61 -19.86 -6.17
CA GLY A 121 5.57 -20.06 -5.17
C GLY A 121 4.17 -19.97 -5.80
N ARG A 122 3.18 -20.36 -5.04
CA ARG A 122 1.78 -20.41 -5.46
C ARG A 122 0.93 -19.45 -4.62
N PRO A 123 0.42 -18.34 -5.20
CA PRO A 123 -0.56 -17.50 -4.52
C PRO A 123 -1.83 -18.30 -4.21
N GLN A 124 -2.25 -18.34 -2.95
CA GLN A 124 -3.51 -18.92 -2.50
C GLN A 124 -4.47 -17.77 -2.21
N LEU A 125 -5.46 -17.60 -3.10
CA LEU A 125 -6.39 -16.48 -3.05
C LEU A 125 -7.47 -16.71 -1.99
N VAL A 126 -7.59 -15.79 -1.04
CA VAL A 126 -8.62 -15.78 0.00
C VAL A 126 -9.70 -14.79 -0.40
N PRO A 127 -10.87 -15.25 -0.86
CA PRO A 127 -11.92 -14.34 -1.31
C PRO A 127 -12.50 -13.52 -0.15
N VAL A 128 -12.48 -12.21 -0.29
CA VAL A 128 -13.03 -11.27 0.71
C VAL A 128 -13.99 -10.29 0.04
N ASP A 129 -15.06 -9.91 0.73
CA ASP A 129 -16.05 -8.98 0.20
C ASP A 129 -16.47 -7.91 1.22
N ARG A 130 -17.51 -7.14 0.85
CA ARG A 130 -18.02 -6.05 1.68
C ARG A 130 -18.57 -6.50 3.02
N THR A 131 -19.03 -7.74 3.16
CA THR A 131 -19.66 -8.24 4.40
C THR A 131 -18.62 -8.38 5.52
N GLN A 132 -17.34 -8.59 5.16
CA GLN A 132 -16.20 -8.60 6.08
C GLN A 132 -15.34 -7.33 5.94
N ASN A 133 -15.90 -6.25 5.34
CA ASN A 133 -15.12 -5.04 5.02
C ASN A 133 -13.82 -5.35 4.25
N PHE A 134 -13.86 -6.34 3.35
CA PHE A 134 -12.71 -6.83 2.56
C PHE A 134 -11.51 -7.28 3.40
N GLN A 135 -11.73 -7.75 4.62
CA GLN A 135 -10.69 -8.32 5.47
C GLN A 135 -10.91 -9.82 5.68
N PRO A 136 -9.84 -10.63 5.74
CA PRO A 136 -9.99 -12.05 5.96
C PRO A 136 -10.39 -12.35 7.41
N THR A 137 -11.22 -13.38 7.56
CA THR A 137 -11.46 -14.02 8.85
C THR A 137 -10.62 -15.28 8.98
N VAL A 138 -10.39 -15.76 10.20
CA VAL A 138 -9.67 -17.02 10.43
C VAL A 138 -10.34 -18.18 9.68
N GLN A 139 -11.68 -18.20 9.59
CA GLN A 139 -12.39 -19.24 8.86
C GLN A 139 -12.08 -19.22 7.35
N LEU A 140 -12.07 -18.04 6.71
CA LEU A 140 -11.71 -17.91 5.30
C LEU A 140 -10.26 -18.32 5.04
N LEU A 141 -9.35 -18.06 5.97
CA LEU A 141 -7.95 -18.49 5.89
C LEU A 141 -7.86 -20.02 5.99
N GLU A 142 -8.58 -20.63 6.94
CA GLU A 142 -8.62 -22.09 7.11
C GLU A 142 -9.17 -22.80 5.86
N ASP A 143 -10.25 -22.26 5.27
CA ASP A 143 -10.88 -22.83 4.08
C ASP A 143 -9.99 -22.69 2.81
N SER A 144 -9.06 -21.74 2.80
CA SER A 144 -8.17 -21.44 1.67
C SER A 144 -6.79 -22.08 1.80
N ALA A 145 -6.39 -22.49 3.00
CA ALA A 145 -5.10 -23.09 3.28
C ALA A 145 -5.04 -24.56 2.86
N ASP A 146 -3.86 -25.03 2.46
CA ASP A 146 -3.59 -26.45 2.20
C ASP A 146 -2.20 -26.87 2.76
N ALA A 147 -1.82 -28.12 2.50
CA ALA A 147 -0.56 -28.68 3.03
C ALA A 147 0.71 -27.98 2.51
N SER A 148 0.62 -27.16 1.47
CA SER A 148 1.76 -26.40 0.94
C SER A 148 1.84 -24.97 1.51
N THR A 149 0.84 -24.55 2.29
CA THR A 149 0.78 -23.18 2.84
C THR A 149 1.94 -22.95 3.79
N CYS A 150 2.78 -21.97 3.50
CA CYS A 150 3.92 -21.59 4.34
C CYS A 150 3.75 -20.22 5.00
N GLY A 151 2.80 -19.40 4.56
CA GLY A 151 2.61 -18.07 5.12
C GLY A 151 1.38 -17.33 4.64
N LEU A 152 1.15 -16.20 5.29
CA LEU A 152 0.05 -15.27 5.02
C LEU A 152 0.61 -13.86 4.82
N TRP A 153 0.27 -13.23 3.70
CA TRP A 153 0.67 -11.86 3.39
C TRP A 153 -0.57 -10.97 3.29
N LEU A 154 -0.62 -9.97 4.15
CA LEU A 154 -1.73 -9.03 4.30
C LEU A 154 -1.29 -7.59 4.03
N ALA A 155 -2.26 -6.71 3.81
CA ALA A 155 -2.05 -5.26 3.78
C ALA A 155 -3.10 -4.57 4.67
N SER A 156 -2.66 -3.69 5.56
CA SER A 156 -3.52 -2.89 6.41
C SER A 156 -2.90 -1.51 6.64
N PRO A 157 -3.50 -0.43 6.12
CA PRO A 157 -4.65 -0.35 5.21
C PRO A 157 -4.41 -1.00 3.84
N SER A 158 -5.46 -1.61 3.27
CA SER A 158 -5.36 -2.39 2.04
C SER A 158 -5.50 -1.53 0.76
N ASN A 159 -4.79 -1.92 -0.29
CA ASN A 159 -5.03 -1.54 -1.68
C ASN A 159 -5.59 -2.77 -2.41
N PRO A 160 -6.81 -2.73 -3.01
CA PRO A 160 -7.55 -1.54 -3.46
C PRO A 160 -8.64 -1.01 -2.52
N THR A 161 -8.90 -1.63 -1.38
CA THR A 161 -10.17 -1.50 -0.65
C THR A 161 -10.21 -0.36 0.37
N GLY A 162 -9.03 0.10 0.84
CA GLY A 162 -8.95 1.09 1.92
C GLY A 162 -9.37 0.53 3.29
N SER A 163 -9.55 -0.77 3.42
CA SER A 163 -9.94 -1.42 4.66
C SER A 163 -8.77 -1.58 5.63
N VAL A 164 -9.07 -1.67 6.92
CA VAL A 164 -8.12 -1.79 8.03
C VAL A 164 -8.45 -3.04 8.85
N LEU A 165 -7.43 -3.80 9.23
CA LEU A 165 -7.56 -4.89 10.20
C LEU A 165 -7.71 -4.32 11.62
N SER A 166 -8.74 -4.75 12.35
CA SER A 166 -8.84 -4.43 13.78
C SER A 166 -7.78 -5.18 14.59
N ARG A 167 -7.48 -4.69 15.78
CA ARG A 167 -6.54 -5.35 16.70
C ARG A 167 -6.98 -6.79 17.04
N GLU A 168 -8.30 -7.00 17.26
CA GLU A 168 -8.82 -8.33 17.52
C GLU A 168 -8.67 -9.26 16.34
N ALA A 169 -8.99 -8.81 15.12
CA ALA A 169 -8.83 -9.59 13.90
C ALA A 169 -7.36 -9.97 13.68
N LEU A 170 -6.46 -8.99 13.80
CA LEU A 170 -5.03 -9.20 13.64
C LEU A 170 -4.48 -10.19 14.69
N THR A 171 -4.89 -10.06 15.96
CA THR A 171 -4.51 -10.99 17.04
C THR A 171 -5.00 -12.42 16.76
N GLY A 172 -6.24 -12.57 16.29
CA GLY A 172 -6.80 -13.87 15.94
C GLY A 172 -6.08 -14.53 14.78
N ILE A 173 -5.76 -13.75 13.76
CA ILE A 173 -5.02 -14.20 12.56
C ILE A 173 -3.59 -14.61 12.92
N CYS A 174 -2.86 -13.79 13.66
CA CYS A 174 -1.48 -14.11 14.07
C CYS A 174 -1.42 -15.37 14.94
N ARG A 175 -2.38 -15.55 15.87
CA ARG A 175 -2.49 -16.78 16.67
C ARG A 175 -2.71 -18.00 15.78
N TRP A 176 -3.66 -17.95 14.85
CA TRP A 176 -3.93 -19.02 13.91
C TRP A 176 -2.70 -19.37 13.05
N CYS A 177 -1.97 -18.38 12.56
CA CYS A 177 -0.72 -18.60 11.82
C CYS A 177 0.35 -19.28 12.70
N SER A 178 0.51 -18.82 13.95
CA SER A 178 1.46 -19.40 14.91
C SER A 178 1.13 -20.86 15.22
N GLU A 179 -0.15 -21.22 15.40
CA GLU A 179 -0.58 -22.61 15.63
C GLU A 179 -0.28 -23.55 14.46
N LYS A 180 -0.13 -22.98 13.25
CA LYS A 180 0.16 -23.73 12.01
C LYS A 180 1.61 -23.59 11.52
N ASP A 181 2.47 -22.93 12.27
CA ASP A 181 3.86 -22.62 11.89
C ASP A 181 3.97 -21.85 10.55
N LEU A 182 3.03 -20.92 10.33
CA LEU A 182 2.99 -20.06 9.15
C LEU A 182 3.62 -18.71 9.46
N HIS A 183 4.47 -18.19 8.56
CA HIS A 183 4.93 -16.83 8.70
C HIS A 183 3.85 -15.80 8.34
N VAL A 184 3.87 -14.67 9.03
CA VAL A 184 2.98 -13.53 8.77
C VAL A 184 3.79 -12.37 8.20
N LEU A 185 3.35 -11.81 7.07
CA LEU A 185 3.85 -10.57 6.52
C LEU A 185 2.69 -9.56 6.42
N VAL A 186 2.91 -8.37 6.97
CA VAL A 186 1.93 -7.27 6.84
C VAL A 186 2.57 -6.09 6.11
N ASP A 187 1.95 -5.69 5.01
CA ASP A 187 2.28 -4.45 4.30
C ASP A 187 1.57 -3.27 4.98
N GLU A 188 2.33 -2.47 5.70
CA GLU A 188 1.90 -1.28 6.44
C GLU A 188 2.19 0.02 5.68
N ILE A 189 2.38 -0.03 4.36
CA ILE A 189 2.79 1.12 3.52
C ILE A 189 1.87 2.34 3.64
N TYR A 190 0.59 2.12 4.01
CA TYR A 190 -0.39 3.20 4.20
C TYR A 190 -0.53 3.65 5.65
N HIS A 191 0.30 3.17 6.59
CA HIS A 191 0.33 3.71 7.94
C HIS A 191 0.64 5.21 7.92
N GLY A 192 -0.14 5.98 8.69
CA GLY A 192 -0.19 7.45 8.60
C GLY A 192 -1.32 7.97 7.71
N LEU A 193 -1.76 7.22 6.69
CA LEU A 193 -2.92 7.53 5.85
C LEU A 193 -4.12 6.67 6.29
N HIS A 194 -4.58 6.87 7.51
CA HIS A 194 -5.76 6.22 8.08
C HIS A 194 -6.71 7.26 8.66
N TYR A 195 -7.97 6.88 8.74
CA TYR A 195 -9.07 7.78 9.12
C TYR A 195 -9.89 7.20 10.29
N VAL A 196 -9.42 6.09 10.86
CA VAL A 196 -9.90 5.47 12.09
C VAL A 196 -9.09 5.93 13.29
N ALA A 197 -9.64 5.76 14.49
CA ALA A 197 -8.98 6.17 15.73
C ALA A 197 -7.80 5.26 16.10
N ASP A 198 -7.95 3.95 15.89
CA ASP A 198 -6.92 2.94 16.15
C ASP A 198 -6.52 2.25 14.84
N LEU A 199 -5.22 2.23 14.57
CA LEU A 199 -4.60 1.46 13.50
C LEU A 199 -3.39 0.72 14.09
N PRO A 200 -3.55 -0.56 14.45
CA PRO A 200 -2.48 -1.32 15.06
C PRO A 200 -1.41 -1.68 14.03
N SER A 201 -0.14 -1.63 14.43
CA SER A 201 0.92 -2.37 13.75
C SER A 201 0.84 -3.84 14.13
N VAL A 202 1.18 -4.74 13.21
CA VAL A 202 1.25 -6.18 13.53
C VAL A 202 2.24 -6.46 14.66
N LEU A 203 3.29 -5.66 14.79
CA LEU A 203 4.31 -5.80 15.84
C LEU A 203 3.77 -5.54 17.26
N GLU A 204 2.58 -4.97 17.41
CA GLU A 204 1.91 -4.85 18.71
C GLU A 204 1.29 -6.16 19.18
N VAL A 205 1.06 -7.10 18.28
CA VAL A 205 0.38 -8.38 18.57
C VAL A 205 1.25 -9.59 18.26
N ASP A 206 2.21 -9.46 17.35
CA ASP A 206 3.15 -10.54 16.96
C ASP A 206 4.52 -9.97 16.63
N ASP A 207 5.46 -10.09 17.57
CA ASP A 207 6.85 -9.64 17.39
C ASP A 207 7.66 -10.49 16.39
N SER A 208 7.13 -11.68 16.01
CA SER A 208 7.73 -12.55 15.00
C SER A 208 7.25 -12.27 13.57
N ALA A 209 6.33 -11.33 13.39
CA ALA A 209 5.83 -10.94 12.07
C ALA A 209 6.86 -10.16 11.25
N PHE A 210 6.75 -10.28 9.94
CA PHE A 210 7.47 -9.45 8.97
C PHE A 210 6.63 -8.23 8.62
N VAL A 211 7.25 -7.06 8.59
CA VAL A 211 6.59 -5.81 8.18
C VAL A 211 7.28 -5.24 6.96
N VAL A 212 6.46 -4.74 6.01
CA VAL A 212 6.92 -3.86 4.93
C VAL A 212 6.32 -2.49 5.14
N ASN A 213 7.13 -1.45 5.01
CA ASN A 213 6.65 -0.07 5.06
C ASN A 213 7.44 0.82 4.08
N SER A 214 7.03 2.06 3.89
CA SER A 214 7.63 2.93 2.86
C SER A 214 7.53 4.41 3.20
N PHE A 215 8.51 5.16 2.71
CA PHE A 215 8.44 6.62 2.66
C PHE A 215 7.58 7.14 1.49
N SER A 216 7.11 6.27 0.59
CA SER A 216 6.41 6.67 -0.62
C SER A 216 5.05 7.34 -0.37
N LYS A 217 4.27 6.87 0.62
CA LYS A 217 2.86 7.25 0.74
C LYS A 217 2.65 8.37 1.75
N TYR A 218 2.65 8.07 3.04
CA TYR A 218 2.47 9.09 4.09
C TYR A 218 3.52 10.21 4.00
N PHE A 219 4.79 9.85 3.82
CA PHE A 219 5.90 10.82 3.77
C PHE A 219 5.99 11.59 2.44
N GLY A 220 5.24 11.19 1.40
CA GLY A 220 5.24 11.86 0.09
C GLY A 220 6.56 11.77 -0.67
N MET A 221 7.24 10.64 -0.56
CA MET A 221 8.56 10.39 -1.16
C MET A 221 8.50 9.28 -2.23
N THR A 222 7.50 9.29 -3.12
CA THR A 222 7.30 8.24 -4.12
C THR A 222 8.51 8.03 -5.01
N GLY A 223 9.01 9.08 -5.66
CA GLY A 223 10.16 9.06 -6.58
C GLY A 223 11.51 8.83 -5.92
N TRP A 224 11.62 8.92 -4.59
CA TRP A 224 12.88 8.72 -3.85
C TRP A 224 13.27 7.26 -3.72
N ARG A 225 12.31 6.35 -3.95
CA ARG A 225 12.51 4.90 -3.87
C ARG A 225 13.13 4.45 -2.54
N LEU A 226 12.48 4.80 -1.43
CA LEU A 226 12.92 4.44 -0.10
C LEU A 226 11.79 3.81 0.71
N GLY A 227 12.09 2.75 1.46
CA GLY A 227 11.20 2.05 2.37
C GLY A 227 12.01 1.30 3.42
N TRP A 228 11.36 0.47 4.19
CA TRP A 228 12.00 -0.41 5.15
C TRP A 228 11.20 -1.68 5.37
N ILE A 229 11.88 -2.69 5.87
CA ILE A 229 11.26 -3.89 6.43
C ILE A 229 11.66 -4.03 7.89
N VAL A 230 10.79 -4.65 8.68
CA VAL A 230 11.14 -5.18 9.99
C VAL A 230 11.06 -6.69 9.90
N VAL A 231 12.11 -7.37 10.35
CA VAL A 231 12.18 -8.82 10.33
C VAL A 231 12.38 -9.36 11.75
N PRO A 232 11.92 -10.58 12.07
CA PRO A 232 12.23 -11.20 13.35
C PRO A 232 13.72 -11.52 13.47
N ASP A 233 14.21 -11.65 14.72
CA ASP A 233 15.65 -11.81 15.03
C ASP A 233 16.30 -12.96 14.26
N TYR A 234 15.62 -14.09 14.13
CA TYR A 234 16.15 -15.26 13.41
C TYR A 234 16.37 -15.03 11.90
N ALA A 235 15.73 -14.01 11.33
CA ALA A 235 15.80 -13.70 9.91
C ALA A 235 16.79 -12.58 9.57
N VAL A 236 17.27 -11.82 10.57
CA VAL A 236 18.10 -10.61 10.38
C VAL A 236 19.33 -10.89 9.51
N GLU A 237 20.12 -11.89 9.85
CA GLU A 237 21.37 -12.17 9.15
C GLU A 237 21.12 -12.57 7.68
N LYS A 238 20.14 -13.43 7.45
CA LYS A 238 19.77 -13.84 6.09
C LYS A 238 19.24 -12.67 5.26
N ALA A 239 18.41 -11.81 5.87
CA ALA A 239 17.87 -10.64 5.21
C ALA A 239 18.98 -9.62 4.83
N ARG A 240 19.98 -9.42 5.70
CA ARG A 240 21.16 -8.58 5.42
C ARG A 240 21.99 -9.11 4.26
N VAL A 241 22.26 -10.41 4.25
CA VAL A 241 23.00 -11.05 3.13
C VAL A 241 22.24 -10.87 1.82
N LEU A 242 20.92 -11.08 1.80
CA LEU A 242 20.12 -10.86 0.60
C LEU A 242 20.14 -9.39 0.18
N ALA A 243 19.96 -8.44 1.09
CA ALA A 243 20.00 -7.01 0.81
C ALA A 243 21.32 -6.60 0.16
N GLN A 244 22.43 -7.08 0.71
CA GLN A 244 23.79 -6.82 0.19
C GLN A 244 23.94 -7.33 -1.25
N ASN A 245 23.37 -8.51 -1.55
CA ASN A 245 23.51 -9.09 -2.89
C ASN A 245 22.54 -8.48 -3.92
N PHE A 246 21.36 -8.02 -3.50
CA PHE A 246 20.35 -7.51 -4.42
C PHE A 246 20.60 -6.06 -4.84
N TYR A 247 21.03 -5.21 -3.92
CA TYR A 247 21.18 -3.78 -4.19
C TYR A 247 22.37 -3.09 -3.52
N ILE A 248 23.26 -3.84 -2.86
CA ILE A 248 24.47 -3.35 -2.17
C ILE A 248 24.10 -2.43 -1.01
N SER A 249 23.46 -1.29 -1.30
CA SER A 249 22.92 -0.35 -0.31
C SER A 249 21.77 0.47 -0.90
N PRO A 250 20.84 0.97 -0.07
CA PRO A 250 19.83 1.94 -0.51
C PRO A 250 20.47 3.29 -0.87
N SER A 251 19.73 4.14 -1.59
CA SER A 251 20.17 5.49 -1.94
C SER A 251 20.61 6.31 -0.72
N SER A 252 21.88 6.68 -0.63
CA SER A 252 22.44 7.48 0.48
C SER A 252 21.70 8.79 0.65
N ILE A 253 21.47 9.52 -0.43
CA ILE A 253 20.77 10.81 -0.42
C ILE A 253 19.33 10.67 0.08
N ALA A 254 18.62 9.65 -0.37
CA ALA A 254 17.26 9.39 0.07
C ALA A 254 17.18 9.06 1.57
N GLN A 255 18.15 8.32 2.10
CA GLN A 255 18.23 7.98 3.51
C GLN A 255 18.47 9.22 4.39
N HIS A 256 19.41 10.08 4.03
CA HIS A 256 19.66 11.33 4.75
C HIS A 256 18.48 12.31 4.65
N ALA A 257 17.80 12.36 3.51
CA ALA A 257 16.59 13.15 3.34
C ALA A 257 15.44 12.65 4.25
N ALA A 258 15.25 11.33 4.32
CA ALA A 258 14.19 10.69 5.08
C ALA A 258 14.28 10.93 6.60
N LEU A 259 15.46 11.20 7.15
CA LEU A 259 15.61 11.59 8.55
C LEU A 259 14.76 12.82 8.90
N ALA A 260 14.66 13.79 7.99
CA ALA A 260 13.81 14.97 8.20
C ALA A 260 12.31 14.63 8.18
N GLY A 261 11.93 13.46 7.65
CA GLY A 261 10.56 12.96 7.66
C GLY A 261 9.97 12.77 9.05
N PHE A 262 10.82 12.46 10.02
CA PHE A 262 10.45 12.26 11.44
C PHE A 262 10.51 13.54 12.30
N SER A 263 10.82 14.69 11.70
CA SER A 263 10.83 15.96 12.44
C SER A 263 9.40 16.45 12.74
N GLU A 264 9.22 17.19 13.84
CA GLU A 264 7.95 17.81 14.21
C GLU A 264 7.41 18.73 13.11
N GLU A 265 8.29 19.49 12.44
CA GLU A 265 7.92 20.37 11.33
C GLU A 265 7.31 19.57 10.17
N THR A 266 7.95 18.47 9.76
CA THR A 266 7.46 17.60 8.71
C THR A 266 6.15 16.92 9.12
N SER A 267 6.06 16.42 10.35
CA SER A 267 4.84 15.80 10.89
C SER A 267 3.64 16.72 10.76
N LYS A 268 3.76 18.01 11.09
CA LYS A 268 2.68 19.01 10.92
C LYS A 268 2.25 19.18 9.46
N ILE A 269 3.18 19.08 8.51
CA ILE A 269 2.86 19.11 7.07
C ILE A 269 2.10 17.85 6.65
N LEU A 270 2.57 16.69 7.06
CA LEU A 270 1.99 15.39 6.69
C LEU A 270 0.58 15.22 7.26
N GLU A 271 0.35 15.65 8.52
CA GLU A 271 -0.99 15.60 9.13
C GLU A 271 -1.99 16.52 8.43
N ARG A 272 -1.59 17.70 7.97
CA ARG A 272 -2.45 18.55 7.14
C ARG A 272 -2.82 17.86 5.82
N ARG A 273 -1.86 17.17 5.17
CA ARG A 273 -2.12 16.40 3.95
C ARG A 273 -3.06 15.22 4.20
N ARG A 274 -2.88 14.50 5.31
CA ARG A 274 -3.81 13.45 5.72
C ARG A 274 -5.23 13.98 5.90
N GLN A 275 -5.37 15.18 6.48
CA GLN A 275 -6.67 15.83 6.61
C GLN A 275 -7.28 16.18 5.23
N CYS A 276 -6.48 16.69 4.28
CA CYS A 276 -6.95 16.89 2.91
C CYS A 276 -7.44 15.58 2.25
N PHE A 277 -6.72 14.47 2.44
CA PHE A 277 -7.16 13.17 1.94
C PHE A 277 -8.46 12.70 2.61
N ARG A 278 -8.67 12.97 3.91
CA ARG A 278 -9.93 12.69 4.59
C ARG A 278 -11.09 13.45 3.93
N GLU A 279 -10.92 14.73 3.68
CA GLU A 279 -11.93 15.58 3.01
C GLU A 279 -12.25 15.09 1.60
N ARG A 280 -11.23 14.74 0.82
CA ARG A 280 -11.39 14.15 -0.52
C ARG A 280 -12.13 12.81 -0.48
N ARG A 281 -11.79 11.93 0.48
CA ARG A 281 -12.48 10.66 0.71
C ARG A 281 -13.95 10.88 1.01
N ASP A 282 -14.26 11.76 1.96
CA ASP A 282 -15.64 12.00 2.40
C ASP A 282 -16.49 12.55 1.27
N PHE A 283 -15.96 13.51 0.51
CA PHE A 283 -16.57 14.03 -0.70
C PHE A 283 -16.83 12.93 -1.73
N LEU A 284 -15.82 12.16 -2.08
CA LEU A 284 -15.92 11.15 -3.14
C LEU A 284 -16.84 10.00 -2.74
N CYS A 285 -16.75 9.50 -1.50
CA CYS A 285 -17.64 8.45 -0.99
C CYS A 285 -19.12 8.88 -1.04
N THR A 286 -19.43 10.08 -0.60
CA THR A 286 -20.78 10.64 -0.66
C THR A 286 -21.27 10.73 -2.10
N SER A 287 -20.47 11.32 -2.97
CA SER A 287 -20.83 11.52 -4.38
C SER A 287 -21.03 10.21 -5.14
N LEU A 288 -20.16 9.21 -4.93
CA LEU A 288 -20.30 7.89 -5.57
C LEU A 288 -21.57 7.17 -5.11
N ARG A 289 -21.91 7.23 -3.81
CA ARG A 289 -23.17 6.66 -3.29
C ARG A 289 -24.40 7.35 -3.92
N GLU A 290 -24.40 8.68 -4.06
CA GLU A 290 -25.48 9.44 -4.71
C GLU A 290 -25.64 9.07 -6.20
N ILE A 291 -24.55 8.79 -6.91
CA ILE A 291 -24.61 8.30 -8.30
C ILE A 291 -25.20 6.88 -8.35
N GLY A 292 -25.00 6.06 -7.30
CA GLY A 292 -25.56 4.71 -7.19
C GLY A 292 -24.52 3.59 -7.16
N PHE A 293 -23.24 3.93 -6.95
CA PHE A 293 -22.23 2.92 -6.66
C PHE A 293 -22.44 2.32 -5.27
N SER A 294 -22.19 1.02 -5.13
CA SER A 294 -22.17 0.37 -3.82
C SER A 294 -20.74 0.31 -3.30
N LEU A 295 -20.53 0.87 -2.12
CA LEU A 295 -19.23 0.96 -1.45
C LEU A 295 -19.21 0.12 -0.17
N ALA A 296 -18.03 -0.17 0.37
CA ALA A 296 -17.90 -0.58 1.77
C ALA A 296 -18.55 0.45 2.69
N GLU A 297 -18.98 0.04 3.88
CA GLU A 297 -19.60 0.93 4.86
C GLU A 297 -18.66 2.10 5.18
N GLU A 298 -17.39 1.78 5.46
CA GLU A 298 -16.33 2.75 5.72
C GLU A 298 -15.08 2.49 4.87
N VAL A 299 -14.50 3.55 4.31
CA VAL A 299 -13.15 3.58 3.75
C VAL A 299 -12.22 4.10 4.85
N GLN A 300 -11.49 3.19 5.47
CA GLN A 300 -10.80 3.42 6.74
C GLN A 300 -9.36 3.92 6.59
N GLY A 301 -8.76 3.69 5.43
CA GLY A 301 -7.35 4.06 5.19
C GLY A 301 -6.98 4.11 3.72
N ALA A 302 -5.69 4.32 3.45
CA ALA A 302 -5.11 4.58 2.13
C ALA A 302 -5.75 5.79 1.46
N PHE A 303 -5.81 5.82 0.15
CA PHE A 303 -6.48 6.85 -0.64
C PHE A 303 -7.27 6.23 -1.81
N TYR A 304 -7.94 5.08 -1.55
CA TYR A 304 -8.71 4.34 -2.53
C TYR A 304 -10.13 4.07 -2.06
N ILE A 305 -11.04 3.98 -3.03
CA ILE A 305 -12.39 3.48 -2.86
C ILE A 305 -12.57 2.34 -3.85
N TYR A 306 -12.92 1.15 -3.37
CA TYR A 306 -13.25 -0.01 -4.19
C TYR A 306 -14.76 -0.11 -4.30
N ALA A 307 -15.29 0.18 -5.48
CA ALA A 307 -16.71 0.40 -5.74
C ALA A 307 -17.30 -0.71 -6.60
N ASP A 308 -18.43 -1.26 -6.17
CA ASP A 308 -19.22 -2.21 -6.93
C ASP A 308 -20.02 -1.47 -8.02
N ILE A 309 -19.84 -1.89 -9.28
CA ILE A 309 -20.46 -1.35 -10.49
C ILE A 309 -21.55 -2.24 -11.06
N SER A 310 -21.95 -3.32 -10.39
CA SER A 310 -22.93 -4.30 -10.92
C SER A 310 -24.27 -3.67 -11.36
N ARG A 311 -24.60 -2.49 -10.84
CA ARG A 311 -25.74 -1.68 -11.27
C ARG A 311 -25.59 -1.12 -12.68
N PHE A 312 -24.36 -0.88 -13.13
CA PHE A 312 -24.02 -0.15 -14.36
C PHE A 312 -23.40 -1.06 -15.43
N SER A 313 -22.63 -2.06 -15.01
CA SER A 313 -21.90 -2.96 -15.91
C SER A 313 -21.53 -4.25 -15.20
N GLU A 314 -21.45 -5.34 -15.98
CA GLU A 314 -20.92 -6.65 -15.56
C GLU A 314 -19.45 -6.84 -16.01
N ASN A 315 -18.82 -5.78 -16.53
CA ASN A 315 -17.44 -5.83 -17.03
C ASN A 315 -16.69 -4.56 -16.68
N SER A 316 -15.81 -4.65 -15.68
CA SER A 316 -15.05 -3.51 -15.16
C SER A 316 -14.05 -2.93 -16.16
N GLU A 317 -13.46 -3.75 -17.03
CA GLU A 317 -12.51 -3.26 -18.03
C GLU A 317 -13.21 -2.40 -19.07
N ARG A 318 -14.34 -2.90 -19.59
CA ARG A 318 -15.16 -2.12 -20.53
C ARG A 318 -15.68 -0.84 -19.89
N PHE A 319 -16.18 -0.93 -18.66
CA PHE A 319 -16.63 0.25 -17.90
C PHE A 319 -15.54 1.30 -17.76
N CYS A 320 -14.34 0.92 -17.35
CA CYS A 320 -13.20 1.83 -17.24
C CYS A 320 -12.80 2.42 -18.60
N SER A 321 -12.80 1.62 -19.66
CA SER A 321 -12.51 2.10 -21.01
C SER A 321 -13.54 3.13 -21.47
N ASP A 322 -14.84 2.87 -21.30
CA ASP A 322 -15.92 3.79 -21.69
C ASP A 322 -15.85 5.10 -20.90
N MET A 323 -15.56 5.04 -19.57
CA MET A 323 -15.37 6.23 -18.74
C MET A 323 -14.17 7.07 -19.20
N LEU A 324 -13.08 6.43 -19.59
CA LEU A 324 -11.89 7.13 -20.07
C LEU A 324 -12.09 7.74 -21.45
N GLU A 325 -12.49 6.93 -22.44
CA GLU A 325 -12.57 7.36 -23.86
C GLU A 325 -13.67 8.39 -24.11
N SER A 326 -14.85 8.15 -23.53
CA SER A 326 -16.04 8.96 -23.81
C SER A 326 -16.22 10.12 -22.82
N HIS A 327 -15.77 9.95 -21.57
CA HIS A 327 -16.04 10.92 -20.50
C HIS A 327 -14.78 11.52 -19.90
N GLY A 328 -13.58 11.03 -20.26
CA GLY A 328 -12.31 11.56 -19.77
C GLY A 328 -12.12 11.36 -18.25
N VAL A 329 -12.58 10.23 -17.71
CA VAL A 329 -12.36 9.84 -16.31
C VAL A 329 -11.57 8.54 -16.27
N ALA A 330 -10.34 8.62 -15.81
CA ALA A 330 -9.47 7.46 -15.64
C ALA A 330 -9.72 6.80 -14.27
N ILE A 331 -10.07 5.51 -14.27
CA ILE A 331 -10.28 4.68 -13.08
C ILE A 331 -9.70 3.29 -13.34
N THR A 332 -9.41 2.51 -12.30
CA THR A 332 -8.78 1.19 -12.46
C THR A 332 -9.81 0.07 -12.37
N PRO A 333 -9.84 -0.89 -13.31
CA PRO A 333 -10.74 -2.05 -13.25
C PRO A 333 -10.37 -2.97 -12.08
N GLY A 334 -11.36 -3.65 -11.53
CA GLY A 334 -11.17 -4.61 -10.44
C GLY A 334 -10.33 -5.80 -10.84
N THR A 335 -10.34 -6.19 -12.13
CA THR A 335 -9.52 -7.27 -12.68
C THR A 335 -8.01 -7.04 -12.55
N ASP A 336 -7.57 -5.81 -12.34
CA ASP A 336 -6.17 -5.52 -11.98
C ASP A 336 -5.80 -6.05 -10.58
N PHE A 337 -6.78 -6.23 -9.66
CA PHE A 337 -6.52 -6.51 -8.25
C PHE A 337 -6.84 -7.95 -7.83
N GLY A 338 -7.60 -8.69 -8.59
CA GLY A 338 -8.02 -10.04 -8.21
C GLY A 338 -8.83 -10.76 -9.26
N GLU A 339 -9.42 -11.86 -8.83
CA GLU A 339 -10.28 -12.74 -9.63
C GLU A 339 -11.70 -12.79 -9.06
N PHE A 340 -11.83 -12.77 -7.71
CA PHE A 340 -13.12 -12.92 -7.05
C PHE A 340 -14.03 -11.73 -7.31
N ARG A 341 -15.04 -11.93 -8.16
CA ARG A 341 -16.01 -10.90 -8.60
C ARG A 341 -15.35 -9.62 -9.14
N ALA A 342 -14.12 -9.72 -9.64
CA ALA A 342 -13.31 -8.56 -10.03
C ALA A 342 -13.94 -7.76 -11.18
N GLU A 343 -14.73 -8.42 -12.05
CA GLU A 343 -15.50 -7.78 -13.13
C GLU A 343 -16.56 -6.80 -12.61
N ASN A 344 -17.02 -6.97 -11.36
CA ASN A 344 -18.04 -6.15 -10.75
C ASN A 344 -17.50 -4.93 -10.00
N PHE A 345 -16.19 -4.76 -9.94
CA PHE A 345 -15.60 -3.69 -9.14
C PHE A 345 -14.68 -2.78 -9.96
N VAL A 346 -14.55 -1.54 -9.49
CA VAL A 346 -13.53 -0.59 -9.95
C VAL A 346 -12.89 0.09 -8.74
N ARG A 347 -11.63 0.54 -8.89
CA ARG A 347 -10.95 1.33 -7.87
C ARG A 347 -10.87 2.78 -8.29
N PHE A 348 -11.35 3.68 -7.44
CA PHE A 348 -11.10 5.11 -7.49
C PHE A 348 -9.95 5.48 -6.56
N ALA A 349 -9.03 6.31 -7.01
CA ALA A 349 -8.05 6.98 -6.16
C ALA A 349 -8.49 8.44 -5.93
N PHE A 350 -8.40 8.93 -4.68
CA PHE A 350 -8.68 10.33 -4.33
C PHE A 350 -7.40 11.12 -4.09
N THR A 351 -6.41 10.86 -4.93
CA THR A 351 -5.08 11.47 -4.85
C THR A 351 -4.98 12.81 -5.55
N THR A 352 -5.89 13.13 -6.48
CA THR A 352 -5.95 14.41 -7.18
C THR A 352 -6.68 15.50 -6.38
N GLY A 353 -6.56 16.77 -6.82
CA GLY A 353 -7.17 17.93 -6.16
C GLY A 353 -8.70 17.90 -6.11
N MET A 354 -9.30 18.63 -5.17
CA MET A 354 -10.75 18.64 -4.97
C MET A 354 -11.51 19.10 -6.22
N ASP A 355 -11.00 20.08 -6.96
CA ASP A 355 -11.63 20.59 -8.19
C ASP A 355 -11.68 19.52 -9.28
N ASP A 356 -10.61 18.75 -9.45
CA ASP A 356 -10.57 17.65 -10.42
C ASP A 356 -11.44 16.48 -9.96
N LEU A 357 -11.48 16.17 -8.65
CA LEU A 357 -12.43 15.18 -8.12
C LEU A 357 -13.88 15.59 -8.39
N ALA A 358 -14.23 16.86 -8.16
CA ALA A 358 -15.57 17.38 -8.45
C ALA A 358 -15.91 17.30 -9.94
N LEU A 359 -14.98 17.64 -10.82
CA LEU A 359 -15.14 17.47 -12.26
C LEU A 359 -15.34 16.01 -12.66
N GLY A 360 -14.56 15.10 -12.08
CA GLY A 360 -14.70 13.66 -12.31
C GLY A 360 -16.07 13.13 -11.89
N VAL A 361 -16.55 13.53 -10.71
CA VAL A 361 -17.90 13.22 -10.20
C VAL A 361 -19.00 13.75 -11.14
N GLU A 362 -18.86 14.98 -11.61
CA GLU A 362 -19.82 15.57 -12.59
C GLU A 362 -19.89 14.74 -13.87
N ARG A 363 -18.72 14.35 -14.40
CA ARG A 363 -18.64 13.53 -15.62
C ARG A 363 -19.24 12.13 -15.41
N LEU A 364 -18.96 11.48 -14.28
CA LEU A 364 -19.57 10.20 -13.92
C LEU A 364 -21.10 10.31 -13.81
N ARG A 365 -21.60 11.38 -13.18
CA ARG A 365 -23.04 11.61 -13.04
C ARG A 365 -23.72 11.77 -14.40
N ARG A 366 -23.13 12.53 -15.30
CA ARG A 366 -23.66 12.68 -16.68
C ARG A 366 -23.62 11.35 -17.46
N ALA A 367 -22.58 10.56 -17.29
CA ALA A 367 -22.44 9.28 -17.98
C ALA A 367 -23.44 8.22 -17.53
N LEU A 368 -23.81 8.22 -16.23
CA LEU A 368 -24.55 7.12 -15.60
C LEU A 368 -25.99 7.46 -15.22
N GLN A 369 -26.36 8.75 -15.21
CA GLN A 369 -27.71 9.22 -14.85
C GLN A 369 -28.38 10.05 -15.97
N GLY A 370 -27.64 10.41 -17.02
CA GLY A 370 -28.14 11.09 -18.21
C GLY A 370 -28.63 10.09 -19.22
#